data_6e63b9b0687a52d50d23f872e7ce1165
#
_entry.id   6e63b9b0687a52d50d23f872e7ce1165
#
_cell.length_a   1.000
_cell.length_b   1.000
_cell.length_c   1.000
_cell.angle_alpha   90.00
_cell.angle_beta   90.00
_cell.angle_gamma   90.00
#
_symmetry.space_group_name_H-M   'P 1'
#
loop_
_entity.id
_entity.type
_entity.pdbx_description
1 polymer ?
#
loop_
_entity_poly.entity_id
_entity_poly.type
_entity_poly.pdbx_seq_one_letter_code
_entity_poly.pdbx_strand_id
1 'polypeptide(L)'
;MSKFYDSISDNYEDIFQPNEKQINFLEERAKGKILDVACATGKVAKRLQDDGYDVMGIDLEEKFVDKAINENKIDAKCMNMLDIDKLEDNFGLIYCIGNSLVHLDSTEKINEFLKKCYDKLNPNGNLVLQIINFHPFLQVDDDYLGNLPTIKNEKVEFVRKYFRNGDFIRFNTVMTAADKSIENDVNLFPITSDELVKLLEQNGFENIKIYGGFNKAEFDKENSRPLVISAEKL
;
A
#
# COMPACT_ATOMS: atom_id res chain seq x y z
N MET A 1 -10.84 0.86 11.20
CA MET A 1 -10.44 0.78 9.79
C MET A 1 -11.61 0.33 8.90
N SER A 2 -12.38 -0.67 9.30
CA SER A 2 -13.48 -1.26 8.53
C SER A 2 -14.50 -0.28 7.94
N LYS A 3 -14.97 0.71 8.69
CA LYS A 3 -16.02 1.63 8.19
C LYS A 3 -15.59 2.46 6.98
N PHE A 4 -14.32 2.86 6.89
CA PHE A 4 -13.81 3.63 5.76
C PHE A 4 -13.83 2.80 4.47
N TYR A 5 -13.12 1.69 4.46
CA TYR A 5 -13.02 0.83 3.28
C TYR A 5 -14.35 0.16 2.93
N ASP A 6 -15.14 -0.21 3.93
CA ASP A 6 -16.49 -0.75 3.73
C ASP A 6 -17.38 0.23 2.95
N SER A 7 -17.29 1.52 3.26
CA SER A 7 -18.13 2.56 2.65
C SER A 7 -17.76 2.88 1.18
N ILE A 8 -16.53 2.62 0.77
CA ILE A 8 -16.05 2.87 -0.61
C ILE A 8 -15.91 1.58 -1.42
N SER A 9 -16.19 0.41 -0.83
CA SER A 9 -15.93 -0.89 -1.42
C SER A 9 -16.59 -1.10 -2.79
N ASP A 10 -17.79 -0.55 -2.98
CA ASP A 10 -18.54 -0.69 -4.24
C ASP A 10 -17.96 0.16 -5.38
N ASN A 11 -17.30 1.27 -5.04
CA ASN A 11 -16.66 2.16 -6.01
C ASN A 11 -15.13 2.11 -5.98
N TYR A 12 -14.55 1.19 -5.20
CA TYR A 12 -13.10 1.13 -5.01
C TYR A 12 -12.34 1.02 -6.34
N GLU A 13 -12.81 0.16 -7.23
CA GLU A 13 -12.21 -0.03 -8.54
C GLU A 13 -12.42 1.15 -9.50
N ASP A 14 -13.46 1.96 -9.30
CA ASP A 14 -13.65 3.18 -10.08
C ASP A 14 -12.69 4.30 -9.62
N ILE A 15 -12.17 4.22 -8.39
CA ILE A 15 -11.20 5.17 -7.82
C ILE A 15 -9.75 4.70 -8.08
N PHE A 16 -9.46 3.42 -7.83
CA PHE A 16 -8.09 2.88 -7.83
C PHE A 16 -7.93 1.79 -8.88
N GLN A 17 -7.30 2.14 -9.98
CA GLN A 17 -6.96 1.20 -11.05
C GLN A 17 -5.45 0.93 -11.05
N PRO A 18 -5.01 -0.32 -11.29
CA PRO A 18 -3.60 -0.59 -11.54
C PRO A 18 -3.14 0.15 -12.79
N ASN A 19 -1.88 0.55 -12.82
CA ASN A 19 -1.28 1.17 -13.99
C ASN A 19 -0.03 0.41 -14.45
N GLU A 20 0.29 0.51 -15.73
CA GLU A 20 1.38 -0.24 -16.35
C GLU A 20 2.75 -0.01 -15.67
N LYS A 21 3.03 1.21 -15.19
CA LYS A 21 4.30 1.50 -14.50
C LYS A 21 4.40 0.72 -13.18
N GLN A 22 3.28 0.56 -12.49
CA GLN A 22 3.20 -0.22 -11.25
C GLN A 22 3.41 -1.71 -11.52
N ILE A 23 2.73 -2.24 -12.53
CA ILE A 23 2.85 -3.65 -12.91
C ILE A 23 4.29 -3.96 -13.33
N ASN A 24 4.85 -3.21 -14.29
CA ASN A 24 6.22 -3.40 -14.78
C ASN A 24 7.26 -3.32 -13.64
N PHE A 25 7.05 -2.40 -12.67
CA PHE A 25 7.93 -2.27 -11.52
C PHE A 25 7.93 -3.51 -10.63
N LEU A 26 6.75 -4.13 -10.43
CA LEU A 26 6.61 -5.35 -9.65
C LEU A 26 7.16 -6.56 -10.41
N GLU A 27 6.87 -6.69 -11.71
CA GLU A 27 7.37 -7.79 -12.57
C GLU A 27 8.89 -7.86 -12.61
N GLU A 28 9.57 -6.71 -12.71
CA GLU A 28 11.04 -6.67 -12.69
C GLU A 28 11.65 -7.26 -11.41
N ARG A 29 10.86 -7.36 -10.33
CA ARG A 29 11.27 -7.85 -9.01
C ARG A 29 10.63 -9.19 -8.66
N ALA A 30 9.70 -9.65 -9.50
CA ALA A 30 9.00 -10.90 -9.29
C ALA A 30 9.94 -12.11 -9.44
N LYS A 31 9.96 -12.95 -8.41
CA LYS A 31 10.70 -14.23 -8.38
C LYS A 31 9.83 -15.25 -7.66
N GLY A 32 9.42 -16.31 -8.36
CA GLY A 32 8.56 -17.33 -7.74
C GLY A 32 7.18 -16.79 -7.31
N LYS A 33 6.66 -17.30 -6.18
CA LYS A 33 5.35 -16.91 -5.66
C LYS A 33 5.37 -15.47 -5.12
N ILE A 34 4.29 -14.74 -5.34
CA ILE A 34 4.12 -13.33 -4.96
C ILE A 34 3.06 -13.21 -3.88
N LEU A 35 3.31 -12.36 -2.86
CA LEU A 35 2.31 -11.96 -1.88
C LEU A 35 1.94 -10.50 -2.07
N ASP A 36 0.65 -10.25 -2.35
CA ASP A 36 0.01 -8.93 -2.33
C ASP A 36 -0.55 -8.65 -0.94
N VAL A 37 0.09 -7.78 -0.18
CA VAL A 37 -0.35 -7.41 1.17
C VAL A 37 -1.23 -6.18 1.12
N ALA A 38 -2.44 -6.29 1.68
CA ALA A 38 -3.54 -5.35 1.54
C ALA A 38 -3.98 -5.23 0.07
N CYS A 39 -4.32 -6.37 -0.51
CA CYS A 39 -4.61 -6.53 -1.93
C CYS A 39 -5.92 -5.87 -2.40
N ALA A 40 -6.74 -5.38 -1.47
CA ALA A 40 -8.07 -4.86 -1.75
C ALA A 40 -8.87 -5.85 -2.62
N THR A 41 -9.45 -5.39 -3.73
CA THR A 41 -10.22 -6.26 -4.66
C THR A 41 -9.33 -7.16 -5.54
N GLY A 42 -8.01 -7.15 -5.37
CA GLY A 42 -7.07 -8.02 -6.07
C GLY A 42 -6.76 -7.62 -7.52
N LYS A 43 -7.04 -6.40 -7.96
CA LYS A 43 -6.81 -5.98 -9.36
C LYS A 43 -5.33 -6.00 -9.78
N VAL A 44 -4.42 -5.60 -8.89
CA VAL A 44 -2.97 -5.67 -9.16
C VAL A 44 -2.53 -7.14 -9.22
N ALA A 45 -2.94 -7.94 -8.24
CA ALA A 45 -2.69 -9.37 -8.20
C ALA A 45 -3.22 -10.08 -9.46
N LYS A 46 -4.45 -9.73 -9.89
CA LYS A 46 -5.07 -10.28 -11.11
C LYS A 46 -4.24 -9.97 -12.35
N ARG A 47 -3.76 -8.73 -12.49
CA ARG A 47 -2.95 -8.38 -13.64
C ARG A 47 -1.65 -9.19 -13.66
N LEU A 48 -0.94 -9.32 -12.54
CA LEU A 48 0.25 -10.16 -12.45
C LEU A 48 -0.06 -11.65 -12.73
N GLN A 49 -1.21 -12.15 -12.25
CA GLN A 49 -1.65 -13.52 -12.54
C GLN A 49 -1.91 -13.73 -14.04
N ASP A 50 -2.52 -12.75 -14.72
CA ASP A 50 -2.75 -12.81 -16.17
C ASP A 50 -1.45 -12.78 -16.97
N ASP A 51 -0.40 -12.15 -16.44
CA ASP A 51 0.95 -12.14 -17.00
C ASP A 51 1.77 -13.40 -16.62
N GLY A 52 1.14 -14.37 -15.91
CA GLY A 52 1.67 -15.71 -15.66
C GLY A 52 2.36 -15.92 -14.31
N TYR A 53 2.23 -14.98 -13.38
CA TYR A 53 2.78 -15.12 -12.02
C TYR A 53 1.83 -15.88 -11.08
N ASP A 54 2.40 -16.63 -10.12
CA ASP A 54 1.66 -17.23 -9.01
C ASP A 54 1.50 -16.17 -7.90
N VAL A 55 0.29 -15.66 -7.72
CA VAL A 55 0.00 -14.55 -6.80
C VAL A 55 -1.05 -14.94 -5.78
N MET A 56 -0.75 -14.67 -4.52
CA MET A 56 -1.67 -14.74 -3.39
C MET A 56 -1.90 -13.35 -2.82
N GLY A 57 -3.15 -13.04 -2.46
CA GLY A 57 -3.51 -11.78 -1.79
C GLY A 57 -3.91 -11.97 -0.33
N ILE A 58 -3.68 -10.95 0.48
CA ILE A 58 -4.31 -10.82 1.81
C ILE A 58 -4.87 -9.42 1.98
N ASP A 59 -6.01 -9.32 2.61
CA ASP A 59 -6.59 -8.03 3.03
C ASP A 59 -7.35 -8.19 4.35
N LEU A 60 -7.49 -7.12 5.12
CA LEU A 60 -8.22 -7.14 6.38
C LEU A 60 -9.74 -7.05 6.18
N GLU A 61 -10.19 -6.51 5.04
CA GLU A 61 -11.60 -6.24 4.75
C GLU A 61 -12.22 -7.42 3.97
N GLU A 62 -13.11 -8.15 4.62
CA GLU A 62 -13.76 -9.35 4.06
C GLU A 62 -14.43 -9.09 2.71
N LYS A 63 -15.11 -7.94 2.56
CA LYS A 63 -15.76 -7.57 1.28
C LYS A 63 -14.76 -7.43 0.12
N PHE A 64 -13.55 -6.94 0.40
CA PHE A 64 -12.51 -6.87 -0.60
C PHE A 64 -12.00 -8.26 -0.99
N VAL A 65 -11.77 -9.10 0.01
CA VAL A 65 -11.35 -10.49 -0.21
C VAL A 65 -12.40 -11.26 -1.00
N ASP A 66 -13.67 -11.10 -0.67
CA ASP A 66 -14.77 -11.71 -1.41
C ASP A 66 -14.78 -11.28 -2.89
N LYS A 67 -14.54 -10.00 -3.18
CA LYS A 67 -14.42 -9.52 -4.57
C LYS A 67 -13.17 -10.08 -5.24
N ALA A 68 -12.03 -10.10 -4.56
CA ALA A 68 -10.79 -10.68 -5.09
C ALA A 68 -10.99 -12.15 -5.52
N ILE A 69 -11.64 -12.95 -4.68
CA ILE A 69 -11.91 -14.36 -4.96
C ILE A 69 -12.99 -14.53 -6.03
N ASN A 70 -14.16 -13.88 -5.85
CA ASN A 70 -15.34 -14.18 -6.64
C ASN A 70 -15.34 -13.47 -8.00
N GLU A 71 -14.84 -12.24 -8.08
CA GLU A 71 -14.83 -11.44 -9.31
C GLU A 71 -13.48 -11.53 -10.04
N ASN A 72 -12.37 -11.37 -9.33
CA ASN A 72 -11.04 -11.34 -9.92
C ASN A 72 -10.30 -12.70 -9.92
N LYS A 73 -10.87 -13.74 -9.28
CA LYS A 73 -10.34 -15.12 -9.29
C LYS A 73 -8.93 -15.23 -8.73
N ILE A 74 -8.63 -14.45 -7.71
CA ILE A 74 -7.35 -14.45 -6.99
C ILE A 74 -7.45 -15.39 -5.78
N ASP A 75 -6.39 -16.15 -5.50
CA ASP A 75 -6.22 -16.80 -4.20
C ASP A 75 -6.01 -15.70 -3.15
N ALA A 76 -7.00 -15.46 -2.30
CA ALA A 76 -6.94 -14.40 -1.32
C ALA A 76 -7.47 -14.85 0.05
N LYS A 77 -6.94 -14.26 1.13
CA LYS A 77 -7.37 -14.55 2.50
C LYS A 77 -7.69 -13.27 3.28
N CYS A 78 -8.77 -13.29 4.05
CA CYS A 78 -9.03 -12.25 5.04
C CYS A 78 -8.03 -12.40 6.19
N MET A 79 -7.04 -11.50 6.25
CA MET A 79 -5.91 -11.61 7.17
C MET A 79 -5.30 -10.25 7.48
N ASN A 80 -4.90 -10.05 8.75
CA ASN A 80 -4.12 -8.88 9.12
C ASN A 80 -2.68 -9.03 8.58
N MET A 81 -2.11 -7.94 8.06
CA MET A 81 -0.72 -7.94 7.58
C MET A 81 0.30 -8.31 8.67
N LEU A 82 -0.03 -8.11 9.94
CA LEU A 82 0.80 -8.58 11.07
C LEU A 82 0.74 -10.10 11.31
N ASP A 83 -0.06 -10.84 10.56
CA ASP A 83 -0.23 -12.28 10.66
C ASP A 83 0.38 -13.06 9.49
N ILE A 84 1.16 -12.42 8.63
CA ILE A 84 1.75 -13.06 7.43
C ILE A 84 2.66 -14.24 7.77
N ASP A 85 3.23 -14.28 8.97
CA ASP A 85 4.02 -15.41 9.48
C ASP A 85 3.20 -16.71 9.60
N LYS A 86 1.86 -16.63 9.65
CA LYS A 86 0.95 -17.78 9.68
C LYS A 86 0.69 -18.39 8.29
N LEU A 87 1.13 -17.74 7.22
CA LEU A 87 1.07 -18.32 5.87
C LEU A 87 2.08 -19.48 5.77
N GLU A 88 1.71 -20.56 5.10
CA GLU A 88 2.59 -21.72 4.92
C GLU A 88 3.70 -21.43 3.91
N ASP A 89 3.37 -20.70 2.84
CA ASP A 89 4.29 -20.38 1.75
C ASP A 89 5.37 -19.37 2.15
N ASN A 90 6.48 -19.41 1.41
CA ASN A 90 7.44 -18.33 1.29
C ASN A 90 7.37 -17.72 -0.10
N PHE A 91 7.81 -16.47 -0.23
CA PHE A 91 7.58 -15.66 -1.41
C PHE A 91 8.88 -15.15 -2.03
N GLY A 92 8.90 -15.02 -3.34
CA GLY A 92 10.00 -14.37 -4.04
C GLY A 92 9.81 -12.86 -4.19
N LEU A 93 8.54 -12.41 -4.07
CA LEU A 93 8.19 -11.00 -3.96
C LEU A 93 7.07 -10.84 -2.93
N ILE A 94 7.25 -9.91 -2.00
CA ILE A 94 6.18 -9.39 -1.14
C ILE A 94 6.02 -7.91 -1.48
N TYR A 95 4.79 -7.46 -1.72
CA TYR A 95 4.55 -6.04 -1.88
C TYR A 95 3.37 -5.55 -1.03
N CYS A 96 3.51 -4.32 -0.53
CA CYS A 96 2.46 -3.58 0.19
C CYS A 96 2.42 -2.15 -0.37
N ILE A 97 1.42 -1.87 -1.17
CA ILE A 97 1.29 -0.62 -1.95
C ILE A 97 -0.05 0.04 -1.66
N GLY A 98 -0.31 1.20 -2.25
CA GLY A 98 -1.58 1.91 -2.04
C GLY A 98 -1.66 2.62 -0.69
N ASN A 99 -0.53 2.91 -0.03
CA ASN A 99 -0.48 3.57 1.28
C ASN A 99 -0.98 2.71 2.46
N SER A 100 -1.01 1.39 2.32
CA SER A 100 -1.60 0.48 3.31
C SER A 100 -0.73 0.33 4.57
N LEU A 101 0.60 0.37 4.44
CA LEU A 101 1.55 0.22 5.55
C LEU A 101 1.29 1.20 6.72
N VAL A 102 0.91 2.44 6.40
CA VAL A 102 0.74 3.52 7.39
C VAL A 102 -0.57 3.46 8.17
N HIS A 103 -1.37 2.42 7.93
CA HIS A 103 -2.48 2.04 8.82
C HIS A 103 -2.00 1.27 10.06
N LEU A 104 -0.76 0.79 10.08
CA LEU A 104 -0.09 0.39 11.30
C LEU A 104 0.20 1.65 12.12
N ASP A 105 -0.20 1.63 13.39
CA ASP A 105 -0.32 2.82 14.22
C ASP A 105 0.95 3.18 14.99
N SER A 106 2.05 2.49 14.73
CA SER A 106 3.34 2.77 15.38
C SER A 106 4.54 2.20 14.62
N THR A 107 5.72 2.75 14.92
CA THR A 107 7.00 2.27 14.43
C THR A 107 7.25 0.81 14.79
N GLU A 108 6.84 0.38 15.99
CA GLU A 108 7.02 -1.00 16.48
C GLU A 108 6.23 -1.99 15.63
N LYS A 109 4.98 -1.67 15.27
CA LYS A 109 4.16 -2.53 14.41
C LYS A 109 4.67 -2.55 12.96
N ILE A 110 5.15 -1.42 12.46
CA ILE A 110 5.82 -1.39 11.15
C ILE A 110 7.07 -2.26 11.17
N ASN A 111 7.89 -2.15 12.21
CA ASN A 111 9.08 -2.98 12.37
C ASN A 111 8.74 -4.48 12.48
N GLU A 112 7.68 -4.84 13.23
CA GLU A 112 7.18 -6.20 13.31
C GLU A 112 6.78 -6.74 11.92
N PHE A 113 6.03 -5.95 11.15
CA PHE A 113 5.64 -6.30 9.80
C PHE A 113 6.85 -6.53 8.88
N LEU A 114 7.82 -5.61 8.90
CA LEU A 114 9.04 -5.72 8.08
C LEU A 114 9.86 -6.96 8.43
N LYS A 115 9.98 -7.28 9.72
CA LYS A 115 10.65 -8.50 10.17
C LYS A 115 9.95 -9.75 9.62
N LYS A 116 8.62 -9.81 9.72
CA LYS A 116 7.84 -10.92 9.18
C LYS A 116 7.93 -11.03 7.66
N CYS A 117 7.98 -9.90 6.95
CA CYS A 117 8.26 -9.91 5.51
C CYS A 117 9.64 -10.51 5.21
N TYR A 118 10.67 -10.11 5.95
CA TYR A 118 12.01 -10.67 5.79
C TYR A 118 12.02 -12.20 6.02
N ASP A 119 11.36 -12.66 7.09
CA ASP A 119 11.30 -14.09 7.43
C ASP A 119 10.56 -14.90 6.34
N LYS A 120 9.52 -14.33 5.73
CA LYS A 120 8.68 -14.96 4.68
C LYS A 120 9.24 -14.83 3.26
N LEU A 121 10.25 -14.00 3.04
CA LEU A 121 10.92 -13.94 1.75
C LEU A 121 11.89 -15.12 1.57
N ASN A 122 11.92 -15.66 0.35
CA ASN A 122 12.96 -16.57 -0.10
C ASN A 122 14.31 -15.85 -0.17
N PRO A 123 15.46 -16.56 -0.14
CA PRO A 123 16.75 -15.99 -0.47
C PRO A 123 16.71 -15.27 -1.84
N ASN A 124 17.29 -14.10 -1.93
CA ASN A 124 17.21 -13.17 -3.06
C ASN A 124 15.79 -12.67 -3.40
N GLY A 125 14.83 -12.83 -2.50
CA GLY A 125 13.49 -12.28 -2.66
C GLY A 125 13.44 -10.78 -2.44
N ASN A 126 12.39 -10.14 -2.95
CA ASN A 126 12.22 -8.69 -2.93
C ASN A 126 11.04 -8.27 -2.04
N LEU A 127 11.21 -7.16 -1.34
CA LEU A 127 10.12 -6.41 -0.72
C LEU A 127 9.90 -5.12 -1.49
N VAL A 128 8.64 -4.81 -1.83
CA VAL A 128 8.25 -3.52 -2.42
C VAL A 128 7.22 -2.85 -1.54
N LEU A 129 7.51 -1.62 -1.12
CA LEU A 129 6.60 -0.79 -0.33
C LEU A 129 6.25 0.47 -1.10
N GLN A 130 5.00 0.93 -1.01
CA GLN A 130 4.63 2.24 -1.49
C GLN A 130 3.70 2.93 -0.49
N ILE A 131 4.13 4.11 -0.07
CA ILE A 131 3.34 5.01 0.77
C ILE A 131 3.35 6.43 0.17
N ILE A 132 2.55 7.30 0.74
CA ILE A 132 2.69 8.74 0.52
C ILE A 132 3.97 9.21 1.21
N ASN A 133 4.70 10.12 0.56
CA ASN A 133 5.79 10.83 1.21
C ASN A 133 5.22 11.83 2.22
N PHE A 134 5.36 11.53 3.50
CA PHE A 134 4.84 12.39 4.57
C PHE A 134 5.75 13.56 4.92
N HIS A 135 7.01 13.56 4.46
CA HIS A 135 7.95 14.61 4.83
C HIS A 135 7.43 16.03 4.58
N PRO A 136 6.87 16.37 3.38
CA PRO A 136 6.33 17.71 3.15
C PRO A 136 5.18 18.07 4.10
N PHE A 137 4.33 17.11 4.45
CA PHE A 137 3.23 17.35 5.39
C PHE A 137 3.71 17.66 6.80
N LEU A 138 4.81 17.02 7.23
CA LEU A 138 5.39 17.24 8.56
C LEU A 138 6.06 18.61 8.70
N GLN A 139 6.41 19.27 7.58
CA GLN A 139 6.99 20.62 7.56
C GLN A 139 5.94 21.74 7.61
N VAL A 140 4.66 21.43 7.42
CA VAL A 140 3.57 22.42 7.47
C VAL A 140 3.25 22.73 8.92
N ASP A 141 3.34 24.00 9.31
CA ASP A 141 2.97 24.49 10.66
C ASP A 141 1.51 24.99 10.66
N ASP A 142 0.57 24.10 10.35
CA ASP A 142 -0.86 24.36 10.32
C ASP A 142 -1.60 23.03 10.61
N ASP A 143 -2.86 23.12 10.99
CA ASP A 143 -3.74 21.97 11.13
C ASP A 143 -4.10 21.34 9.78
N TYR A 144 -4.26 22.15 8.75
CA TYR A 144 -4.47 21.67 7.37
C TYR A 144 -3.15 21.47 6.66
N LEU A 145 -2.80 20.23 6.39
CA LEU A 145 -1.51 19.83 5.81
C LEU A 145 -1.51 19.81 4.27
N GLY A 146 -2.69 19.84 3.66
CA GLY A 146 -2.83 19.85 2.21
C GLY A 146 -3.78 18.79 1.66
N ASN A 147 -3.74 18.61 0.35
CA ASN A 147 -4.58 17.67 -0.38
C ASN A 147 -3.81 16.99 -1.51
N LEU A 148 -4.27 15.81 -1.91
CA LEU A 148 -3.88 15.20 -3.19
C LEU A 148 -4.85 15.63 -4.30
N PRO A 149 -4.42 15.55 -5.58
CA PRO A 149 -5.32 15.81 -6.69
C PRO A 149 -6.59 14.99 -6.59
N THR A 150 -7.73 15.64 -6.80
CA THR A 150 -9.03 14.96 -6.84
C THR A 150 -9.03 13.92 -7.95
N ILE A 151 -9.47 12.71 -7.64
CA ILE A 151 -9.76 11.70 -8.65
C ILE A 151 -11.20 11.94 -9.11
N LYS A 152 -11.37 12.18 -10.40
CA LYS A 152 -12.70 12.44 -10.99
C LYS A 152 -12.83 11.72 -12.31
N ASN A 153 -13.90 10.97 -12.44
CA ASN A 153 -14.33 10.32 -13.68
C ASN A 153 -15.86 10.36 -13.79
N GLU A 154 -16.45 9.67 -14.76
CA GLU A 154 -17.89 9.68 -14.99
C GLU A 154 -18.72 9.06 -13.85
N LYS A 155 -18.10 8.21 -12.99
CA LYS A 155 -18.78 7.47 -11.93
C LYS A 155 -18.57 8.07 -10.56
N VAL A 156 -17.36 8.58 -10.28
CA VAL A 156 -16.97 9.03 -8.95
C VAL A 156 -16.18 10.33 -8.97
N GLU A 157 -16.35 11.11 -7.92
CA GLU A 157 -15.44 12.19 -7.52
C GLU A 157 -14.90 11.86 -6.13
N PHE A 158 -13.57 11.78 -5.99
CA PHE A 158 -12.92 11.39 -4.76
C PHE A 158 -11.90 12.44 -4.34
N VAL A 159 -12.24 13.19 -3.29
CA VAL A 159 -11.43 14.25 -2.68
C VAL A 159 -10.68 13.70 -1.49
N ARG A 160 -9.41 14.08 -1.33
CA ARG A 160 -8.52 13.62 -0.27
C ARG A 160 -7.81 14.80 0.38
N LYS A 161 -8.01 14.96 1.68
CA LYS A 161 -7.42 16.03 2.48
C LYS A 161 -6.67 15.44 3.67
N TYR A 162 -5.66 16.14 4.13
CA TYR A 162 -4.81 15.73 5.23
C TYR A 162 -4.78 16.80 6.30
N PHE A 163 -4.92 16.38 7.56
CA PHE A 163 -4.94 17.27 8.71
C PHE A 163 -4.06 16.69 9.80
N ARG A 164 -3.47 17.57 10.61
CA ARG A 164 -2.73 17.18 11.82
C ARG A 164 -3.68 16.57 12.85
N ASN A 165 -3.23 15.51 13.51
CA ASN A 165 -3.99 14.89 14.61
C ASN A 165 -3.02 14.25 15.62
N GLY A 166 -2.39 15.11 16.46
CA GLY A 166 -1.33 14.68 17.37
C GLY A 166 -0.16 14.06 16.60
N ASP A 167 0.21 12.83 16.95
CA ASP A 167 1.28 12.06 16.30
C ASP A 167 0.84 11.41 14.98
N PHE A 168 -0.42 11.58 14.58
CA PHE A 168 -1.00 11.03 13.36
C PHE A 168 -1.35 12.12 12.36
N ILE A 169 -1.56 11.69 11.14
CA ILE A 169 -2.19 12.50 10.10
C ILE A 169 -3.61 11.95 9.88
N ARG A 170 -4.62 12.80 10.13
CA ARG A 170 -5.99 12.48 9.79
C ARG A 170 -6.21 12.62 8.29
N PHE A 171 -6.49 11.50 7.65
CA PHE A 171 -6.84 11.39 6.25
C PHE A 171 -8.35 11.49 6.11
N ASN A 172 -8.82 12.64 5.63
CA ASN A 172 -10.23 12.90 5.37
C ASN A 172 -10.52 12.70 3.88
N THR A 173 -11.56 11.97 3.59
CA THR A 173 -11.99 11.70 2.22
C THR A 173 -13.46 12.00 2.04
N VAL A 174 -13.80 12.58 0.89
CA VAL A 174 -15.19 12.71 0.44
C VAL A 174 -15.30 12.02 -0.91
N MET A 175 -16.10 10.97 -0.96
CA MET A 175 -16.46 10.28 -2.19
C MET A 175 -17.88 10.65 -2.57
N THR A 176 -18.07 11.12 -3.82
CA THR A 176 -19.38 11.37 -4.40
C THR A 176 -19.59 10.43 -5.58
N ALA A 177 -20.69 9.64 -5.53
CA ALA A 177 -21.10 8.72 -6.58
C ALA A 177 -22.62 8.70 -6.67
N ALA A 178 -23.20 8.81 -7.87
CA ALA A 178 -24.63 8.76 -8.12
C ALA A 178 -25.45 9.63 -7.13
N ASP A 179 -25.10 10.91 -7.00
CA ASP A 179 -25.74 11.93 -6.14
C ASP A 179 -25.67 11.65 -4.62
N LYS A 180 -24.84 10.70 -4.19
CA LYS A 180 -24.56 10.43 -2.78
C LYS A 180 -23.11 10.80 -2.46
N SER A 181 -22.94 11.51 -1.35
CA SER A 181 -21.60 11.81 -0.81
C SER A 181 -21.40 11.07 0.50
N ILE A 182 -20.23 10.44 0.61
CA ILE A 182 -19.79 9.74 1.82
C ILE A 182 -18.50 10.40 2.28
N GLU A 183 -18.48 10.87 3.51
CA GLU A 183 -17.29 11.43 4.14
C GLU A 183 -16.74 10.43 5.16
N ASN A 184 -15.43 10.27 5.15
CA ASN A 184 -14.72 9.38 6.07
C ASN A 184 -13.42 9.98 6.55
N ASP A 185 -13.02 9.54 7.75
CA ASP A 185 -11.73 9.86 8.35
C ASP A 185 -11.01 8.59 8.79
N VAL A 186 -9.69 8.56 8.58
CA VAL A 186 -8.82 7.54 9.15
C VAL A 186 -7.49 8.17 9.57
N ASN A 187 -6.92 7.69 10.66
CA ASN A 187 -5.60 8.12 11.12
C ASN A 187 -4.51 7.30 10.43
N LEU A 188 -3.53 8.00 9.90
CA LEU A 188 -2.34 7.42 9.27
C LEU A 188 -1.12 7.73 10.12
N PHE A 189 -0.25 6.76 10.31
CA PHE A 189 1.03 6.96 11.00
C PHE A 189 2.07 7.52 10.02
N PRO A 190 2.59 8.75 10.22
CA PRO A 190 3.40 9.44 9.22
C PRO A 190 4.88 9.02 9.28
N ILE A 191 5.18 7.78 8.94
CA ILE A 191 6.57 7.32 8.85
C ILE A 191 7.30 7.97 7.67
N THR A 192 8.51 8.45 7.90
CA THR A 192 9.37 9.08 6.89
C THR A 192 10.21 8.06 6.11
N SER A 193 10.79 8.50 4.99
CA SER A 193 11.72 7.67 4.19
C SER A 193 12.94 7.22 5.01
N ASP A 194 13.50 8.14 5.81
CA ASP A 194 14.72 7.87 6.60
C ASP A 194 14.46 6.83 7.70
N GLU A 195 13.30 6.94 8.38
CA GLU A 195 12.88 5.97 9.39
C GLU A 195 12.63 4.60 8.77
N LEU A 196 11.94 4.56 7.61
CA LEU A 196 11.60 3.31 6.95
C LEU A 196 12.85 2.58 6.42
N VAL A 197 13.82 3.33 5.86
CA VAL A 197 15.12 2.76 5.44
C VAL A 197 15.85 2.18 6.64
N LYS A 198 15.94 2.93 7.74
CA LYS A 198 16.60 2.46 8.97
C LYS A 198 15.97 1.15 9.49
N LEU A 199 14.63 1.05 9.47
CA LEU A 199 13.93 -0.18 9.89
C LEU A 199 14.23 -1.35 8.94
N LEU A 200 14.29 -1.10 7.63
CA LEU A 200 14.65 -2.13 6.65
C LEU A 200 16.07 -2.66 6.90
N GLU A 201 17.05 -1.76 7.07
CA GLU A 201 18.44 -2.13 7.39
C GLU A 201 18.55 -2.93 8.69
N GLN A 202 17.83 -2.52 9.74
CA GLN A 202 17.78 -3.22 11.03
C GLN A 202 17.21 -4.64 10.93
N ASN A 203 16.33 -4.90 9.97
CA ASN A 203 15.76 -6.22 9.70
C ASN A 203 16.59 -7.05 8.70
N GLY A 204 17.74 -6.56 8.25
CA GLY A 204 18.66 -7.31 7.39
C GLY A 204 18.37 -7.18 5.90
N PHE A 205 17.51 -6.27 5.48
CA PHE A 205 17.32 -5.98 4.07
C PHE A 205 18.54 -5.27 3.48
N GLU A 206 18.89 -5.64 2.27
CA GLU A 206 19.98 -5.07 1.52
C GLU A 206 19.49 -4.48 0.17
N ASN A 207 20.39 -3.85 -0.59
CA ASN A 207 20.08 -3.24 -1.90
C ASN A 207 18.84 -2.32 -1.87
N ILE A 208 18.67 -1.58 -0.76
CA ILE A 208 17.53 -0.68 -0.56
C ILE A 208 17.61 0.46 -1.57
N LYS A 209 16.56 0.62 -2.37
CA LYS A 209 16.43 1.69 -3.37
C LYS A 209 15.13 2.45 -3.16
N ILE A 210 15.22 3.78 -3.24
CA ILE A 210 14.10 4.70 -3.02
C ILE A 210 13.79 5.42 -4.33
N TYR A 211 12.51 5.53 -4.65
CA TYR A 211 12.03 6.16 -5.88
C TYR A 211 10.86 7.12 -5.59
N GLY A 212 10.76 8.18 -6.38
CA GLY A 212 9.65 9.12 -6.39
C GLY A 212 8.41 8.61 -7.14
N GLY A 213 8.39 7.34 -7.52
CA GLY A 213 7.26 6.69 -8.17
C GLY A 213 7.64 5.38 -8.86
N PHE A 214 6.65 4.63 -9.30
CA PHE A 214 6.84 3.37 -10.04
C PHE A 214 7.51 3.53 -11.41
N ASN A 215 7.64 4.76 -11.92
CA ASN A 215 8.45 5.08 -13.11
C ASN A 215 9.95 5.19 -12.81
N LYS A 216 10.37 4.83 -11.58
CA LYS A 216 11.75 4.91 -11.09
C LYS A 216 12.34 6.34 -11.11
N ALA A 217 11.49 7.37 -11.09
CA ALA A 217 11.96 8.74 -10.91
C ALA A 217 12.79 8.83 -9.63
N GLU A 218 13.81 9.67 -9.64
CA GLU A 218 14.60 9.98 -8.44
C GLU A 218 13.67 10.50 -7.33
N PHE A 219 13.90 10.01 -6.11
CA PHE A 219 13.14 10.45 -4.96
C PHE A 219 13.66 11.80 -4.47
N ASP A 220 12.80 12.79 -4.48
CA ASP A 220 12.99 14.08 -3.87
C ASP A 220 12.15 14.15 -2.58
N LYS A 221 12.82 14.28 -1.46
CA LYS A 221 12.21 14.29 -0.12
C LYS A 221 11.17 15.39 0.05
N GLU A 222 11.38 16.55 -0.59
CA GLU A 222 10.51 17.72 -0.49
C GLU A 222 9.36 17.68 -1.52
N ASN A 223 9.58 17.12 -2.70
CA ASN A 223 8.68 17.29 -3.83
C ASN A 223 8.04 16.00 -4.35
N SER A 224 8.65 14.83 -4.10
CA SER A 224 8.02 13.56 -4.48
C SER A 224 6.74 13.31 -3.69
N ARG A 225 5.66 12.97 -4.37
CA ARG A 225 4.38 12.63 -3.70
C ARG A 225 4.37 11.18 -3.22
N PRO A 226 4.62 10.16 -4.06
CA PRO A 226 4.80 8.81 -3.58
C PRO A 226 6.25 8.61 -3.11
N LEU A 227 6.38 7.75 -2.13
CA LEU A 227 7.61 7.11 -1.72
C LEU A 227 7.48 5.63 -2.09
N VAL A 228 8.30 5.16 -3.03
CA VAL A 228 8.37 3.75 -3.41
C VAL A 228 9.73 3.21 -2.99
N ILE A 229 9.73 2.12 -2.25
CA ILE A 229 10.97 1.46 -1.80
C ILE A 229 11.00 0.03 -2.34
N SER A 230 12.17 -0.40 -2.84
CA SER A 230 12.47 -1.81 -3.04
C SER A 230 13.67 -2.20 -2.21
N ALA A 231 13.63 -3.39 -1.60
CA ALA A 231 14.69 -3.94 -0.78
C ALA A 231 14.80 -5.46 -1.01
N GLU A 232 15.97 -6.03 -0.81
CA GLU A 232 16.25 -7.46 -1.08
C GLU A 232 16.64 -8.18 0.21
N LYS A 233 16.22 -9.44 0.33
CA LYS A 233 16.80 -10.42 1.26
C LYS A 233 17.86 -11.20 0.52
N LEU A 234 19.14 -11.02 0.89
CA LEU A 234 20.28 -11.79 0.34
C LEU A 234 20.44 -13.14 1.03
#